data_0fbd61335b7fa3b920b0c31224b4baae
#
_entry.id   0fbd61335b7fa3b920b0c31224b4baae
#
_cell.length_a   1.000
_cell.length_b   1.000
_cell.length_c   1.000
_cell.angle_alpha   90.00
_cell.angle_beta   90.00
_cell.angle_gamma   90.00
#
_symmetry.space_group_name_H-M   'P 1'
#
loop_
_entity.id
_entity.type
_entity.pdbx_description
1 polymer ?
#
loop_
_entity_poly.entity_id
_entity_poly.type
_entity_poly.pdbx_seq_one_letter_code
_entity_poly.pdbx_strand_id
1 'polypeptide(L)'
;LRPGRFDRKIEVNKPNVDARQKILQIHLSKRNVNPDIDTARLARNLPGMTGAEIASVVNEAAVHCVRREGSQIEEEDVMYGSDRVLYGVRGKAHDKDELLTKLIACHEVGRAVVQETLRKETKLLEPCEFISIVPRGFQAATTLFSRFDDNEYMYPTRERLMERVEVLTAGVEAEKLVYDEVSSYGTDYGKEAIDLLRNVVINQGLGQPG
;
A
#
# COMPACT_ATOMS: atom_id res chain seq x y z
N LEU A 1 -9.45 -29.36 20.64
CA LEU A 1 -10.50 -28.83 21.52
C LEU A 1 -11.21 -30.02 22.18
N ARG A 2 -11.31 -30.02 23.52
CA ARG A 2 -12.07 -31.08 24.23
C ARG A 2 -13.54 -30.70 24.23
N PRO A 3 -14.46 -31.63 23.93
CA PRO A 3 -15.91 -31.38 24.01
C PRO A 3 -16.30 -30.88 25.41
N GLY A 4 -17.17 -29.87 25.48
CA GLY A 4 -17.73 -29.35 26.75
C GLY A 4 -17.02 -28.13 27.35
N ARG A 5 -16.01 -27.50 26.65
CA ARG A 5 -15.37 -26.26 27.14
C ARG A 5 -15.54 -25.09 26.19
N PHE A 6 -15.32 -25.30 24.87
CA PHE A 6 -15.48 -24.28 23.82
C PHE A 6 -16.22 -24.92 22.65
N ASP A 7 -17.53 -24.76 22.60
CA ASP A 7 -18.38 -25.43 21.62
C ASP A 7 -18.51 -24.66 20.31
N ARG A 8 -18.07 -23.39 20.28
CA ARG A 8 -18.12 -22.54 19.08
C ARG A 8 -16.80 -21.80 18.88
N LYS A 9 -16.27 -21.89 17.67
CA LYS A 9 -15.16 -21.09 17.18
C LYS A 9 -15.74 -19.97 16.31
N ILE A 10 -15.58 -18.74 16.73
CA ILE A 10 -15.94 -17.56 15.94
C ILE A 10 -14.64 -17.01 15.37
N GLU A 11 -14.54 -16.97 14.06
CA GLU A 11 -13.42 -16.36 13.36
C GLU A 11 -13.71 -14.86 13.20
N VAL A 12 -12.79 -14.03 13.69
CA VAL A 12 -12.86 -12.57 13.55
C VAL A 12 -11.87 -12.17 12.46
N ASN A 13 -12.38 -11.90 11.29
CA ASN A 13 -11.59 -11.47 10.15
C ASN A 13 -11.13 -10.01 10.31
N LYS A 14 -10.11 -9.60 9.52
CA LYS A 14 -9.73 -8.20 9.41
C LYS A 14 -10.90 -7.36 8.90
N PRO A 15 -11.03 -6.09 9.37
CA PRO A 15 -12.15 -5.23 8.98
C PRO A 15 -12.07 -4.87 7.49
N ASN A 16 -13.22 -4.87 6.80
CA ASN A 16 -13.38 -4.31 5.47
C ASN A 16 -13.31 -2.77 5.51
N VAL A 17 -13.38 -2.10 4.34
CA VAL A 17 -13.26 -0.63 4.25
C VAL A 17 -14.27 0.10 5.13
N ASP A 18 -15.55 -0.31 5.11
CA ASP A 18 -16.60 0.33 5.92
C ASP A 18 -16.38 0.15 7.41
N ALA A 19 -15.93 -1.03 7.82
CA ALA A 19 -15.59 -1.30 9.21
C ALA A 19 -14.36 -0.48 9.64
N ARG A 20 -13.32 -0.35 8.77
CA ARG A 20 -12.15 0.50 9.02
C ARG A 20 -12.56 1.97 9.18
N GLN A 21 -13.46 2.46 8.31
CA GLN A 21 -13.98 3.82 8.42
C GLN A 21 -14.65 4.06 9.78
N LYS A 22 -15.53 3.16 10.21
CA LYS A 22 -16.20 3.25 11.52
C LYS A 22 -15.21 3.22 12.68
N ILE A 23 -14.22 2.33 12.62
CA ILE A 23 -13.17 2.24 13.64
C ILE A 23 -12.36 3.55 13.68
N LEU A 24 -11.97 4.07 12.52
CA LEU A 24 -11.25 5.35 12.41
C LEU A 24 -12.08 6.50 13.02
N GLN A 25 -13.36 6.60 12.69
CA GLN A 25 -14.28 7.59 13.27
C GLN A 25 -14.37 7.49 14.80
N ILE A 26 -14.47 6.27 15.35
CA ILE A 26 -14.51 6.05 16.81
C ILE A 26 -13.23 6.57 17.48
N HIS A 27 -12.07 6.35 16.89
CA HIS A 27 -10.80 6.81 17.47
C HIS A 27 -10.60 8.32 17.31
N LEU A 28 -11.00 8.88 16.16
CA LEU A 28 -10.93 10.33 15.88
C LEU A 28 -11.91 11.12 16.76
N SER A 29 -13.12 10.60 17.03
CA SER A 29 -14.14 11.29 17.86
C SER A 29 -13.69 11.60 19.30
N LYS A 30 -12.63 10.93 19.76
CA LYS A 30 -12.02 11.15 21.08
C LYS A 30 -10.94 12.24 21.08
N ARG A 31 -10.73 12.90 19.96
CA ARG A 31 -9.65 13.86 19.71
C ARG A 31 -10.22 15.17 19.16
N ASN A 32 -9.42 16.25 19.19
CA ASN A 32 -9.76 17.46 18.47
C ASN A 32 -9.36 17.29 17.01
N VAL A 33 -10.35 17.17 16.13
CA VAL A 33 -10.17 16.78 14.72
C VAL A 33 -10.89 17.80 13.85
N ASN A 34 -10.30 18.16 12.72
CA ASN A 34 -10.96 18.96 11.71
C ASN A 34 -12.23 18.23 11.21
N PRO A 35 -13.42 18.86 11.27
CA PRO A 35 -14.68 18.25 10.86
C PRO A 35 -14.72 17.89 9.36
N ASP A 36 -13.89 18.51 8.53
CA ASP A 36 -13.88 18.32 7.07
C ASP A 36 -13.02 17.11 6.62
N ILE A 37 -12.48 16.31 7.56
CA ILE A 37 -11.69 15.11 7.23
C ILE A 37 -12.54 14.07 6.51
N ASP A 38 -12.11 13.67 5.30
CA ASP A 38 -12.72 12.55 4.57
C ASP A 38 -12.26 11.18 5.13
N THR A 39 -13.01 10.72 6.14
CA THR A 39 -12.74 9.41 6.77
C THR A 39 -12.94 8.23 5.83
N ALA A 40 -13.77 8.36 4.78
CA ALA A 40 -13.99 7.30 3.80
C ALA A 40 -12.75 7.13 2.91
N ARG A 41 -12.18 8.24 2.44
CA ARG A 41 -10.92 8.25 1.68
C ARG A 41 -9.77 7.68 2.51
N LEU A 42 -9.64 8.14 3.75
CA LEU A 42 -8.60 7.66 4.66
C LEU A 42 -8.72 6.15 4.92
N ALA A 43 -9.94 5.62 5.12
CA ALA A 43 -10.15 4.20 5.35
C ALA A 43 -9.74 3.32 4.16
N ARG A 44 -9.86 3.82 2.92
CA ARG A 44 -9.34 3.14 1.72
C ARG A 44 -7.81 3.05 1.74
N ASN A 45 -7.15 4.07 2.28
CA ASN A 45 -5.69 4.14 2.38
C ASN A 45 -5.10 3.38 3.59
N LEU A 46 -5.93 2.63 4.34
CA LEU A 46 -5.53 1.76 5.45
C LEU A 46 -5.75 0.26 5.13
N PRO A 47 -5.24 -0.27 4.01
CA PRO A 47 -5.56 -1.63 3.55
C PRO A 47 -5.06 -2.69 4.54
N GLY A 48 -5.93 -3.66 4.83
CA GLY A 48 -5.59 -4.82 5.66
C GLY A 48 -5.26 -4.50 7.12
N MET A 49 -5.46 -3.26 7.58
CA MET A 49 -5.23 -2.88 8.98
C MET A 49 -6.29 -3.45 9.92
N THR A 50 -5.81 -3.88 11.07
CA THR A 50 -6.64 -4.25 12.22
C THR A 50 -7.11 -3.01 12.99
N GLY A 51 -8.09 -3.16 13.87
CA GLY A 51 -8.55 -2.06 14.72
C GLY A 51 -7.45 -1.49 15.63
N ALA A 52 -6.51 -2.32 16.09
CA ALA A 52 -5.37 -1.89 16.89
C ALA A 52 -4.37 -1.04 16.08
N GLU A 53 -4.10 -1.42 14.83
CA GLU A 53 -3.24 -0.64 13.93
C GLU A 53 -3.88 0.71 13.59
N ILE A 54 -5.20 0.76 13.34
CA ILE A 54 -5.93 2.03 13.12
C ILE A 54 -5.88 2.92 14.37
N ALA A 55 -6.00 2.35 15.57
CA ALA A 55 -5.81 3.11 16.80
C ALA A 55 -4.40 3.71 16.90
N SER A 56 -3.38 2.94 16.51
CA SER A 56 -1.99 3.41 16.45
C SER A 56 -1.81 4.54 15.43
N VAL A 57 -2.45 4.45 14.26
CA VAL A 57 -2.46 5.53 13.26
C VAL A 57 -3.00 6.83 13.86
N VAL A 58 -4.14 6.78 14.54
CA VAL A 58 -4.73 7.98 15.18
C VAL A 58 -3.86 8.54 16.30
N ASN A 59 -3.17 7.68 17.06
CA ASN A 59 -2.21 8.13 18.06
C ASN A 59 -1.00 8.82 17.42
N GLU A 60 -0.42 8.26 16.37
CA GLU A 60 0.69 8.88 15.64
C GLU A 60 0.26 10.20 14.98
N ALA A 61 -0.97 10.27 14.44
CA ALA A 61 -1.55 11.50 13.92
C ALA A 61 -1.64 12.59 15.00
N ALA A 62 -2.11 12.25 16.20
CA ALA A 62 -2.18 13.20 17.31
C ALA A 62 -0.78 13.69 17.73
N VAL A 63 0.21 12.80 17.79
CA VAL A 63 1.61 13.17 18.09
C VAL A 63 2.18 14.07 17.00
N HIS A 64 1.88 13.80 15.73
CA HIS A 64 2.32 14.64 14.60
C HIS A 64 1.69 16.04 14.67
N CYS A 65 0.39 16.12 14.91
CA CYS A 65 -0.33 17.39 15.10
C CYS A 65 0.33 18.24 16.20
N VAL A 66 0.63 17.65 17.37
CA VAL A 66 1.31 18.37 18.46
C VAL A 66 2.71 18.84 18.05
N ARG A 67 3.47 18.00 17.34
CA ARG A 67 4.83 18.36 16.88
C ARG A 67 4.87 19.52 15.89
N ARG A 68 3.82 19.66 15.06
CA ARG A 68 3.69 20.81 14.16
C ARG A 68 2.97 22.01 14.79
N GLU A 69 2.73 21.95 16.12
CA GLU A 69 2.01 22.98 16.86
C GLU A 69 0.56 23.22 16.37
N GLY A 70 -0.05 22.18 15.78
CA GLY A 70 -1.41 22.24 15.29
C GLY A 70 -2.43 22.17 16.43
N SER A 71 -3.54 22.89 16.26
CA SER A 71 -4.64 22.92 17.24
C SER A 71 -5.61 21.75 17.10
N GLN A 72 -5.68 21.16 15.92
CA GLN A 72 -6.55 20.03 15.59
C GLN A 72 -5.86 19.10 14.62
N ILE A 73 -6.28 17.82 14.63
CA ILE A 73 -5.78 16.81 13.71
C ILE A 73 -6.34 17.07 12.32
N GLU A 74 -5.47 17.19 11.33
CA GLU A 74 -5.78 17.34 9.93
C GLU A 74 -5.64 15.99 9.20
N GLU A 75 -6.14 15.92 7.96
CA GLU A 75 -5.99 14.73 7.11
C GLU A 75 -4.52 14.35 6.91
N GLU A 76 -3.64 15.35 6.77
CA GLU A 76 -2.19 15.18 6.65
C GLU A 76 -1.59 14.44 7.88
N ASP A 77 -2.06 14.75 9.09
CA ASP A 77 -1.61 14.09 10.29
C ASP A 77 -1.98 12.60 10.30
N VAL A 78 -3.20 12.27 9.84
CA VAL A 78 -3.66 10.88 9.74
C VAL A 78 -2.87 10.14 8.66
N MET A 79 -2.60 10.75 7.53
CA MET A 79 -1.74 10.18 6.49
C MET A 79 -0.31 9.94 7.00
N TYR A 80 0.25 10.89 7.75
CA TYR A 80 1.55 10.69 8.41
C TYR A 80 1.53 9.51 9.38
N GLY A 81 0.47 9.39 10.19
CA GLY A 81 0.29 8.28 11.12
C GLY A 81 0.19 6.95 10.39
N SER A 82 -0.57 6.88 9.28
CA SER A 82 -0.69 5.68 8.46
C SER A 82 0.64 5.26 7.86
N ASP A 83 1.39 6.22 7.32
CA ASP A 83 2.74 6.03 6.79
C ASP A 83 3.66 5.38 7.83
N ARG A 84 3.63 5.92 9.05
CA ARG A 84 4.50 5.46 10.12
C ARG A 84 4.15 4.06 10.61
N VAL A 85 2.87 3.72 10.65
CA VAL A 85 2.41 2.38 11.07
C VAL A 85 2.64 1.34 9.98
N LEU A 86 2.40 1.69 8.70
CA LEU A 86 2.56 0.77 7.56
C LEU A 86 4.04 0.52 7.22
N TYR A 87 4.82 1.58 7.18
CA TYR A 87 6.17 1.55 6.61
C TYR A 87 7.28 1.86 7.62
N GLY A 88 6.91 2.25 8.84
CA GLY A 88 7.87 2.61 9.88
C GLY A 88 8.31 4.08 9.86
N VAL A 89 9.35 4.36 10.64
CA VAL A 89 9.88 5.72 10.78
C VAL A 89 10.57 6.15 9.50
N ARG A 90 10.34 7.40 9.06
CA ARG A 90 11.09 7.99 7.95
C ARG A 90 12.59 7.99 8.27
N GLY A 91 13.37 7.39 7.39
CA GLY A 91 14.82 7.43 7.43
C GLY A 91 15.37 8.78 6.91
N LYS A 92 16.67 8.96 7.00
CA LYS A 92 17.34 10.05 6.28
C LYS A 92 17.32 9.72 4.80
N ALA A 93 17.11 10.74 3.96
CA ALA A 93 17.21 10.60 2.52
C ALA A 93 18.56 9.99 2.11
N HIS A 94 18.63 9.36 0.95
CA HIS A 94 19.86 8.77 0.42
C HIS A 94 20.87 9.88 0.06
N ASP A 95 21.55 10.44 1.07
CA ASP A 95 22.44 11.61 0.92
C ASP A 95 23.75 11.32 0.18
N LYS A 96 24.03 10.08 -0.25
CA LYS A 96 25.39 9.70 -0.66
C LYS A 96 25.55 9.20 -2.10
N ASP A 97 24.45 8.81 -2.78
CA ASP A 97 24.53 8.32 -4.16
C ASP A 97 23.39 8.89 -5.01
N GLU A 98 23.75 9.92 -5.77
CA GLU A 98 22.79 10.61 -6.63
C GLU A 98 22.26 9.70 -7.75
N LEU A 99 23.12 8.84 -8.31
CA LEU A 99 22.74 7.90 -9.36
C LEU A 99 21.74 6.87 -8.82
N LEU A 100 22.03 6.26 -7.67
CA LEU A 100 21.14 5.31 -7.03
C LEU A 100 19.79 5.95 -6.69
N THR A 101 19.78 7.18 -6.20
CA THR A 101 18.54 7.92 -5.93
C THR A 101 17.71 8.13 -7.18
N LYS A 102 18.36 8.46 -8.30
CA LYS A 102 17.71 8.63 -9.61
C LYS A 102 17.17 7.31 -10.16
N LEU A 103 17.92 6.21 -10.04
CA LEU A 103 17.47 4.88 -10.44
C LEU A 103 16.23 4.44 -9.62
N ILE A 104 16.27 4.59 -8.30
CA ILE A 104 15.12 4.29 -7.44
C ILE A 104 13.90 5.14 -7.82
N ALA A 105 14.09 6.44 -8.04
CA ALA A 105 13.00 7.33 -8.46
C ALA A 105 12.42 6.92 -9.81
N CYS A 106 13.28 6.61 -10.78
CA CYS A 106 12.89 6.13 -12.10
C CYS A 106 12.10 4.81 -12.01
N HIS A 107 12.57 3.88 -11.19
CA HIS A 107 11.89 2.61 -10.93
C HIS A 107 10.45 2.81 -10.45
N GLU A 108 10.26 3.60 -9.37
CA GLU A 108 8.95 3.82 -8.78
C GLU A 108 8.02 4.61 -9.71
N VAL A 109 8.55 5.61 -10.42
CA VAL A 109 7.79 6.36 -11.43
C VAL A 109 7.39 5.46 -12.61
N GLY A 110 8.30 4.61 -13.09
CA GLY A 110 8.00 3.66 -14.16
C GLY A 110 6.83 2.74 -13.81
N ARG A 111 6.83 2.19 -12.60
CA ARG A 111 5.73 1.38 -12.08
C ARG A 111 4.41 2.15 -12.03
N ALA A 112 4.45 3.39 -11.52
CA ALA A 112 3.25 4.22 -11.42
C ALA A 112 2.69 4.63 -12.78
N VAL A 113 3.56 4.92 -13.76
CA VAL A 113 3.15 5.26 -15.14
C VAL A 113 2.45 4.09 -15.80
N VAL A 114 3.03 2.88 -15.72
CA VAL A 114 2.39 1.68 -16.28
C VAL A 114 1.07 1.38 -15.58
N GLN A 115 1.04 1.43 -14.24
CA GLN A 115 -0.20 1.26 -13.46
C GLN A 115 -1.31 2.22 -13.92
N GLU A 116 -1.01 3.51 -14.02
CA GLU A 116 -2.00 4.52 -14.41
C GLU A 116 -2.43 4.41 -15.87
N THR A 117 -1.54 3.94 -16.74
CA THR A 117 -1.85 3.70 -18.15
C THR A 117 -2.82 2.53 -18.28
N LEU A 118 -2.48 1.37 -17.73
CA LEU A 118 -3.34 0.19 -17.72
C LEU A 118 -4.69 0.49 -17.04
N ARG A 119 -4.67 1.17 -15.90
CA ARG A 119 -5.89 1.57 -15.20
C ARG A 119 -6.84 2.40 -16.05
N LYS A 120 -6.33 3.30 -16.88
CA LYS A 120 -7.16 4.12 -17.78
C LYS A 120 -7.79 3.29 -18.89
N GLU A 121 -7.09 2.27 -19.37
CA GLU A 121 -7.52 1.41 -20.47
C GLU A 121 -8.51 0.36 -20.01
N THR A 122 -8.18 -0.38 -18.97
CA THR A 122 -8.91 -1.58 -18.54
C THR A 122 -9.80 -1.36 -17.32
N LYS A 123 -9.45 -0.38 -16.47
CA LYS A 123 -10.06 -0.11 -15.15
C LYS A 123 -9.93 -1.26 -14.14
N LEU A 124 -9.01 -2.19 -14.38
CA LEU A 124 -8.77 -3.33 -13.51
C LEU A 124 -7.81 -3.03 -12.35
N LEU A 125 -6.97 -2.00 -12.49
CA LEU A 125 -5.98 -1.63 -11.50
C LEU A 125 -6.39 -0.42 -10.67
N GLU A 126 -5.76 -0.26 -9.53
CA GLU A 126 -6.00 0.82 -8.58
C GLU A 126 -5.28 2.11 -8.99
N PRO A 127 -5.79 3.30 -8.58
CA PRO A 127 -5.07 4.53 -8.78
C PRO A 127 -3.80 4.61 -7.93
N CYS A 128 -2.78 5.29 -8.45
CA CYS A 128 -1.61 5.66 -7.69
C CYS A 128 -1.94 6.87 -6.81
N GLU A 129 -1.82 6.71 -5.49
CA GLU A 129 -2.08 7.79 -4.52
C GLU A 129 -0.87 8.70 -4.34
N PHE A 130 0.31 8.10 -4.17
CA PHE A 130 1.55 8.87 -4.09
C PHE A 130 2.80 8.00 -4.37
N ILE A 131 3.89 8.68 -4.70
CA ILE A 131 5.23 8.12 -4.82
C ILE A 131 6.14 8.87 -3.84
N SER A 132 7.00 8.16 -3.14
CA SER A 132 7.99 8.74 -2.23
C SER A 132 9.32 8.01 -2.33
N ILE A 133 10.39 8.77 -2.52
CA ILE A 133 11.77 8.28 -2.46
C ILE A 133 12.40 8.47 -1.07
N VAL A 134 11.61 8.90 -0.09
CA VAL A 134 12.06 8.99 1.30
C VAL A 134 12.06 7.60 1.90
N PRO A 135 13.20 7.08 2.36
CA PRO A 135 13.29 5.76 2.97
C PRO A 135 12.40 5.64 4.21
N ARG A 136 11.77 4.47 4.39
CA ARG A 136 10.92 4.19 5.54
C ARG A 136 11.16 2.75 6.02
N GLY A 137 11.59 2.60 7.27
CA GLY A 137 11.96 1.30 7.78
C GLY A 137 13.04 0.66 6.92
N PHE A 138 12.73 -0.47 6.31
CA PHE A 138 13.63 -1.19 5.39
C PHE A 138 13.40 -0.84 3.91
N GLN A 139 12.41 0.00 3.59
CA GLN A 139 12.08 0.37 2.21
C GLN A 139 12.82 1.64 1.81
N ALA A 140 13.53 1.60 0.69
CA ALA A 140 14.25 2.74 0.13
C ALA A 140 13.33 3.78 -0.50
N ALA A 141 12.20 3.34 -1.06
CA ALA A 141 11.14 4.17 -1.60
C ALA A 141 9.78 3.47 -1.46
N THR A 142 8.70 4.16 -1.75
CA THR A 142 7.34 3.64 -1.64
C THR A 142 6.45 4.23 -2.71
N THR A 143 5.76 3.39 -3.47
CA THR A 143 4.61 3.77 -4.30
C THR A 143 3.36 3.16 -3.69
N LEU A 144 2.38 3.99 -3.36
CA LEU A 144 1.11 3.55 -2.81
C LEU A 144 0.04 3.54 -3.91
N PHE A 145 -0.54 2.38 -4.12
CA PHE A 145 -1.75 2.19 -4.92
C PHE A 145 -2.93 1.99 -3.97
N SER A 146 -3.99 2.81 -4.10
CA SER A 146 -5.16 2.66 -3.24
C SER A 146 -5.97 1.42 -3.60
N ARG A 147 -6.72 0.91 -2.61
CA ARG A 147 -7.62 -0.23 -2.84
C ARG A 147 -9.06 0.23 -2.78
N PHE A 148 -9.84 -0.12 -3.79
CA PHE A 148 -11.26 0.24 -3.85
C PHE A 148 -12.11 -0.63 -2.93
N ASP A 149 -11.91 -1.96 -2.97
CA ASP A 149 -12.63 -2.92 -2.14
C ASP A 149 -11.76 -4.14 -1.83
N ASP A 150 -11.81 -4.62 -0.58
CA ASP A 150 -11.10 -5.84 -0.17
C ASP A 150 -11.70 -7.09 -0.82
N ASN A 151 -12.98 -7.08 -1.21
CA ASN A 151 -13.66 -8.21 -1.84
C ASN A 151 -13.25 -8.41 -3.30
N GLU A 152 -12.92 -7.34 -4.03
CA GLU A 152 -12.43 -7.44 -5.42
C GLU A 152 -11.11 -8.21 -5.53
N TYR A 153 -10.35 -8.29 -4.43
CA TYR A 153 -9.06 -8.99 -4.38
C TYR A 153 -9.16 -10.47 -4.01
N MET A 154 -10.32 -10.91 -3.56
CA MET A 154 -10.50 -12.30 -3.14
C MET A 154 -10.42 -13.27 -4.32
N TYR A 155 -10.92 -12.85 -5.49
CA TYR A 155 -10.93 -13.66 -6.71
C TYR A 155 -10.53 -12.81 -7.94
N PRO A 156 -9.25 -12.43 -8.10
CA PRO A 156 -8.81 -11.61 -9.22
C PRO A 156 -8.90 -12.39 -10.53
N THR A 157 -9.25 -11.70 -11.62
CA THR A 157 -9.24 -12.27 -12.96
C THR A 157 -7.78 -12.49 -13.43
N ARG A 158 -7.59 -13.42 -14.40
CA ARG A 158 -6.29 -13.63 -15.03
C ARG A 158 -5.72 -12.33 -15.61
N GLU A 159 -6.54 -11.55 -16.30
CA GLU A 159 -6.14 -10.29 -16.91
C GLU A 159 -5.58 -9.32 -15.86
N ARG A 160 -6.28 -9.10 -14.76
CA ARG A 160 -5.79 -8.27 -13.65
C ARG A 160 -4.47 -8.75 -13.06
N LEU A 161 -4.30 -10.07 -12.92
CA LEU A 161 -3.05 -10.65 -12.41
C LEU A 161 -1.89 -10.41 -13.38
N MET A 162 -2.13 -10.50 -14.68
CA MET A 162 -1.11 -10.23 -15.70
C MET A 162 -0.72 -8.75 -15.72
N GLU A 163 -1.69 -7.82 -15.67
CA GLU A 163 -1.40 -6.40 -15.56
C GLU A 163 -0.58 -6.07 -14.30
N ARG A 164 -0.87 -6.75 -13.18
CA ARG A 164 -0.06 -6.59 -11.97
C ARG A 164 1.38 -7.06 -12.16
N VAL A 165 1.62 -8.13 -12.92
CA VAL A 165 2.97 -8.56 -13.30
C VAL A 165 3.68 -7.48 -14.14
N GLU A 166 2.97 -6.88 -15.09
CA GLU A 166 3.51 -5.79 -15.92
C GLU A 166 3.95 -4.61 -15.05
N VAL A 167 3.12 -4.21 -14.08
CA VAL A 167 3.47 -3.14 -13.13
C VAL A 167 4.69 -3.49 -12.28
N LEU A 168 4.79 -4.74 -11.80
CA LEU A 168 5.92 -5.19 -10.98
C LEU A 168 7.25 -5.17 -11.75
N THR A 169 7.21 -5.44 -13.07
CA THR A 169 8.40 -5.46 -13.92
C THR A 169 8.73 -4.11 -14.53
N ALA A 170 7.77 -3.20 -14.62
CA ALA A 170 7.90 -1.90 -15.28
C ALA A 170 9.03 -1.02 -14.72
N GLY A 171 9.33 -1.14 -13.42
CA GLY A 171 10.39 -0.35 -12.78
C GLY A 171 11.78 -0.68 -13.36
N VAL A 172 12.09 -1.95 -13.53
CA VAL A 172 13.35 -2.42 -14.11
C VAL A 172 13.50 -1.96 -15.56
N GLU A 173 12.42 -2.06 -16.34
CA GLU A 173 12.43 -1.62 -17.74
C GLU A 173 12.55 -0.09 -17.84
N ALA A 174 11.99 0.67 -16.88
CA ALA A 174 12.16 2.12 -16.83
C ALA A 174 13.62 2.52 -16.53
N GLU A 175 14.29 1.87 -15.58
CA GLU A 175 15.71 2.09 -15.29
C GLU A 175 16.55 1.86 -16.56
N LYS A 176 16.35 0.73 -17.22
CA LYS A 176 17.05 0.35 -18.45
C LYS A 176 16.80 1.33 -19.60
N LEU A 177 15.56 1.77 -19.78
CA LEU A 177 15.18 2.70 -20.83
C LEU A 177 15.82 4.08 -20.65
N VAL A 178 15.90 4.59 -19.42
CA VAL A 178 16.33 5.95 -19.12
C VAL A 178 17.83 6.05 -18.90
N TYR A 179 18.43 5.04 -18.24
CA TYR A 179 19.83 5.09 -17.80
C TYR A 179 20.71 4.03 -18.47
N ASP A 180 20.14 3.13 -19.29
CA ASP A 180 20.83 1.96 -19.85
C ASP A 180 21.51 1.10 -18.76
N GLU A 181 20.95 1.14 -17.54
CA GLU A 181 21.47 0.45 -16.37
C GLU A 181 20.34 -0.10 -15.54
N VAL A 182 20.61 -1.13 -14.74
CA VAL A 182 19.63 -1.79 -13.88
C VAL A 182 20.20 -1.94 -12.49
N SER A 183 19.45 -1.47 -11.48
CA SER A 183 19.82 -1.63 -10.08
C SER A 183 19.27 -2.92 -9.48
N SER A 184 19.86 -3.36 -8.36
CA SER A 184 19.31 -4.46 -7.57
C SER A 184 18.07 -4.05 -6.76
N TYR A 185 17.66 -2.78 -6.81
CA TYR A 185 16.51 -2.26 -6.08
C TYR A 185 15.21 -3.02 -6.44
N GLY A 186 15.02 -3.34 -7.72
CA GLY A 186 13.84 -4.06 -8.22
C GLY A 186 13.79 -5.57 -7.89
N THR A 187 14.78 -6.12 -7.17
CA THR A 187 14.89 -7.58 -6.95
C THR A 187 13.66 -8.18 -6.26
N ASP A 188 13.10 -7.49 -5.29
CA ASP A 188 11.93 -8.01 -4.53
C ASP A 188 10.65 -7.92 -5.36
N TYR A 189 10.49 -6.90 -6.19
CA TYR A 189 9.40 -6.80 -7.16
C TYR A 189 9.49 -7.91 -8.24
N GLY A 190 10.70 -8.21 -8.70
CA GLY A 190 10.93 -9.34 -9.62
C GLY A 190 10.57 -10.69 -9.01
N LYS A 191 10.92 -10.93 -7.75
CA LYS A 191 10.50 -12.13 -7.02
C LYS A 191 8.97 -12.21 -6.89
N GLU A 192 8.33 -11.11 -6.48
CA GLU A 192 6.87 -11.03 -6.36
C GLU A 192 6.19 -11.34 -7.71
N ALA A 193 6.71 -10.81 -8.82
CA ALA A 193 6.21 -11.10 -10.16
C ALA A 193 6.31 -12.59 -10.51
N ILE A 194 7.46 -13.23 -10.23
CA ILE A 194 7.67 -14.66 -10.47
C ILE A 194 6.73 -15.51 -9.62
N ASP A 195 6.58 -15.18 -8.34
CA ASP A 195 5.71 -15.92 -7.43
C ASP A 195 4.23 -15.76 -7.83
N LEU A 196 3.84 -14.56 -8.28
CA LEU A 196 2.51 -14.32 -8.82
C LEU A 196 2.25 -15.15 -10.08
N LEU A 197 3.19 -15.18 -11.05
CA LEU A 197 3.08 -15.99 -12.26
C LEU A 197 3.00 -17.49 -11.93
N ARG A 198 3.81 -17.98 -11.00
CA ARG A 198 3.73 -19.37 -10.54
C ARG A 198 2.37 -19.69 -9.94
N ASN A 199 1.85 -18.80 -9.10
CA ASN A 199 0.54 -18.97 -8.49
C ASN A 199 -0.58 -19.02 -9.54
N VAL A 200 -0.53 -18.14 -10.53
CA VAL A 200 -1.49 -18.09 -11.65
C VAL A 200 -1.48 -19.41 -12.42
N VAL A 201 -0.31 -19.96 -12.74
CA VAL A 201 -0.20 -21.17 -13.58
C VAL A 201 -0.44 -22.43 -12.76
N ILE A 202 0.24 -22.57 -11.61
CA ILE A 202 0.28 -23.84 -10.87
C ILE A 202 -0.93 -24.00 -9.95
N ASN A 203 -1.26 -22.96 -9.19
CA ASN A 203 -2.27 -23.09 -8.12
C ASN A 203 -3.67 -22.70 -8.58
N GLN A 204 -3.79 -21.73 -9.50
CA GLN A 204 -5.09 -21.24 -9.95
C GLN A 204 -5.54 -21.83 -11.29
N GLY A 205 -4.63 -22.52 -12.01
CA GLY A 205 -4.94 -23.11 -13.31
C GLY A 205 -5.32 -22.10 -14.39
N LEU A 206 -4.93 -20.82 -14.22
CA LEU A 206 -5.23 -19.72 -15.14
C LEU A 206 -4.16 -19.55 -16.22
N GLY A 207 -3.26 -20.53 -16.41
CA GLY A 207 -2.34 -20.61 -17.54
C GLY A 207 -3.12 -20.74 -18.87
N GLN A 208 -2.43 -20.46 -20.00
CA GLN A 208 -3.02 -20.83 -21.30
C GLN A 208 -3.04 -22.36 -21.40
N PRO A 209 -4.15 -22.97 -21.89
CA PRO A 209 -4.12 -24.36 -22.27
C PRO A 209 -3.05 -24.56 -23.35
N GLY A 210 -2.15 -25.51 -23.13
CA GLY A 210 -1.12 -25.88 -24.09
C GLY A 210 -1.72 -26.57 -25.32
#